data_572d949981743ba86b86277f737df47e
#
_entry.id   572d949981743ba86b86277f737df47e
#
_cell.length_a   1.000
_cell.length_b   1.000
_cell.length_c   1.000
_cell.angle_alpha   90.00
_cell.angle_beta   90.00
_cell.angle_gamma   90.00
#
_symmetry.space_group_name_H-M   'P 1'
#
loop_
_entity.id
_entity.type
_entity.pdbx_description
1 polymer ?
#
loop_
_entity_poly.entity_id
_entity_poly.type
_entity_poly.pdbx_seq_one_letter_code
_entity_poly.pdbx_strand_id
1 'polypeptide(L)'
;MTDIHEQREQTRTKKEPTRHAKIMRGVVTPIFGLLAVACIVFGILNQTIWQPNPQIAATAPVRNTQYLLVDQGVANLVDKNVRIEAASPSATANDGVCMALTSPKDAAGWLAGQPYERITGLSNWSTLSYAEQGAQGEANTSGADVAFKDSNMWKEVNCGAGKASLDLKDAAGTDVVLADFGQKVSDGSLEMHWTRHDIPNFSIPWYFAGGLCAVLAVLCASVFAMDMSARRKKVSEDAERARQERQEQRKDEPKIGEALAGSLAALKPRSKGKSKTKGGPRHGRHAGKQEEEQ
;
A
#
# COMPACT_ATOMS: atom_id res chain seq x y z
N MET A 1 -13.99 77.18 -32.52
CA MET A 1 -14.13 76.36 -31.28
C MET A 1 -14.08 74.94 -31.72
N THR A 2 -12.91 74.44 -31.51
CA THR A 2 -12.47 73.10 -31.97
C THR A 2 -12.65 72.13 -30.83
N ASP A 3 -13.66 71.24 -30.94
CA ASP A 3 -13.77 70.08 -30.04
C ASP A 3 -12.87 69.01 -30.53
N ILE A 4 -11.84 68.83 -29.78
CA ILE A 4 -10.89 67.70 -29.93
C ILE A 4 -11.54 66.49 -29.23
N HIS A 5 -12.17 65.67 -30.02
CA HIS A 5 -12.52 64.30 -29.57
C HIS A 5 -11.24 63.53 -29.40
N GLU A 6 -10.80 63.50 -28.19
CA GLU A 6 -9.74 62.61 -27.68
C GLU A 6 -10.25 61.18 -27.80
N GLN A 7 -9.93 60.53 -28.89
CA GLN A 7 -10.07 59.08 -29.05
C GLN A 7 -9.08 58.41 -28.07
N ARG A 8 -9.58 58.13 -26.91
CA ARG A 8 -8.93 57.27 -25.96
C ARG A 8 -8.91 55.83 -26.51
N GLU A 9 -7.93 55.59 -27.31
CA GLU A 9 -7.53 54.23 -27.70
C GLU A 9 -7.14 53.45 -26.44
N GLN A 10 -8.12 52.81 -25.83
CA GLN A 10 -7.87 51.80 -24.81
C GLN A 10 -7.24 50.60 -25.51
N THR A 11 -5.95 50.65 -25.70
CA THR A 11 -5.12 49.46 -25.94
C THR A 11 -5.31 48.55 -24.74
N ARG A 12 -6.34 47.72 -24.81
CA ARG A 12 -6.53 46.58 -23.94
C ARG A 12 -5.37 45.63 -24.21
N THR A 13 -4.28 45.82 -23.49
CA THR A 13 -3.19 44.88 -23.44
C THR A 13 -3.78 43.50 -23.07
N LYS A 14 -3.91 42.67 -24.09
CA LYS A 14 -4.27 41.25 -23.98
C LYS A 14 -3.19 40.62 -23.12
N LYS A 15 -3.42 40.56 -21.80
CA LYS A 15 -2.50 39.95 -20.84
C LYS A 15 -2.42 38.48 -21.21
N GLU A 16 -1.42 38.15 -22.02
CA GLU A 16 -1.14 36.74 -22.32
C GLU A 16 -0.86 36.01 -21.01
N PRO A 17 -1.42 34.80 -20.80
CA PRO A 17 -1.15 34.05 -19.60
C PRO A 17 0.35 33.78 -19.54
N THR A 18 0.99 34.23 -18.47
CA THR A 18 2.41 34.04 -18.22
C THR A 18 2.77 32.57 -18.41
N ARG A 19 3.95 32.30 -18.97
CA ARG A 19 4.43 30.92 -19.24
C ARG A 19 4.31 30.03 -18.00
N HIS A 20 4.51 30.59 -16.79
CA HIS A 20 4.28 29.92 -15.52
C HIS A 20 2.83 29.41 -15.32
N ALA A 21 1.82 30.17 -15.73
CA ALA A 21 0.43 29.74 -15.61
C ALA A 21 0.07 28.59 -16.57
N LYS A 22 0.72 28.52 -17.74
CA LYS A 22 0.53 27.41 -18.70
C LYS A 22 1.22 26.14 -18.20
N ILE A 23 2.41 26.25 -17.60
CA ILE A 23 3.17 25.11 -17.04
C ILE A 23 2.51 24.59 -15.78
N MET A 24 2.12 25.47 -14.85
CA MET A 24 1.40 25.07 -13.64
C MET A 24 0.09 24.34 -13.95
N ARG A 25 -0.61 24.73 -15.00
CA ARG A 25 -1.94 24.19 -15.35
C ARG A 25 -1.89 22.92 -16.19
N GLY A 26 -0.90 22.78 -17.09
CA GLY A 26 -0.82 21.64 -18.02
C GLY A 26 -0.02 20.45 -17.46
N VAL A 27 0.82 20.69 -16.47
CA VAL A 27 1.77 19.68 -15.96
C VAL A 27 1.46 19.32 -14.51
N VAL A 28 1.14 20.29 -13.67
CA VAL A 28 0.96 20.08 -12.23
C VAL A 28 -0.27 19.21 -11.92
N THR A 29 -1.42 19.47 -12.54
CA THR A 29 -2.65 18.68 -12.30
C THR A 29 -2.49 17.20 -12.64
N PRO A 30 -1.99 16.80 -13.83
CA PRO A 30 -1.79 15.38 -14.13
C PRO A 30 -0.71 14.74 -13.24
N ILE A 31 0.31 15.49 -12.84
CA ILE A 31 1.33 14.98 -11.91
C ILE A 31 0.71 14.64 -10.55
N PHE A 32 -0.10 15.53 -9.96
CA PHE A 32 -0.78 15.24 -8.70
C PHE A 32 -1.78 14.09 -8.85
N GLY A 33 -2.45 13.97 -9.98
CA GLY A 33 -3.33 12.85 -10.27
C GLY A 33 -2.58 11.51 -10.32
N LEU A 34 -1.47 11.47 -11.03
CA LEU A 34 -0.61 10.28 -11.10
C LEU A 34 0.01 9.94 -9.75
N LEU A 35 0.46 10.95 -9.00
CA LEU A 35 1.01 10.76 -7.66
C LEU A 35 -0.04 10.20 -6.69
N ALA A 36 -1.28 10.69 -6.76
CA ALA A 36 -2.39 10.17 -5.96
C ALA A 36 -2.65 8.69 -6.27
N VAL A 37 -2.72 8.32 -7.55
CA VAL A 37 -2.89 6.92 -7.96
C VAL A 37 -1.72 6.07 -7.48
N ALA A 38 -0.48 6.53 -7.65
CA ALA A 38 0.71 5.81 -7.19
C ALA A 38 0.67 5.58 -5.67
N CYS A 39 0.36 6.61 -4.88
CA CYS A 39 0.25 6.48 -3.42
C CYS A 39 -0.85 5.49 -3.01
N ILE A 40 -2.02 5.49 -3.68
CA ILE A 40 -3.09 4.54 -3.40
C ILE A 40 -2.64 3.12 -3.74
N VAL A 41 -1.99 2.91 -4.89
CA VAL A 41 -1.45 1.60 -5.28
C VAL A 41 -0.42 1.12 -4.27
N PHE A 42 0.52 1.98 -3.84
CA PHE A 42 1.49 1.63 -2.79
C PHE A 42 0.80 1.33 -1.46
N GLY A 43 -0.27 2.04 -1.11
CA GLY A 43 -1.08 1.74 0.06
C GLY A 43 -1.69 0.33 -0.01
N ILE A 44 -2.27 -0.05 -1.14
CA ILE A 44 -2.84 -1.39 -1.38
C ILE A 44 -1.74 -2.46 -1.34
N LEU A 45 -0.60 -2.24 -2.00
CA LEU A 45 0.52 -3.18 -1.99
C LEU A 45 1.07 -3.40 -0.57
N ASN A 46 1.18 -2.33 0.23
CA ASN A 46 1.60 -2.43 1.63
C ASN A 46 0.60 -3.20 2.50
N GLN A 47 -0.68 -3.13 2.18
CA GLN A 47 -1.71 -3.84 2.92
C GLN A 47 -1.87 -5.31 2.51
N THR A 48 -1.46 -5.68 1.29
CA THR A 48 -1.70 -7.02 0.74
C THR A 48 -0.43 -7.83 0.57
N ILE A 49 0.60 -7.29 -0.07
CA ILE A 49 1.81 -8.03 -0.46
C ILE A 49 2.96 -7.80 0.52
N TRP A 50 3.11 -6.56 1.00
CA TRP A 50 4.23 -6.17 1.86
C TRP A 50 3.84 -6.12 3.34
N GLN A 51 2.70 -6.70 3.69
CA GLN A 51 2.30 -6.80 5.08
C GLN A 51 3.33 -7.67 5.84
N PRO A 52 3.89 -7.18 6.96
CA PRO A 52 4.80 -7.98 7.78
C PRO A 52 4.10 -9.25 8.26
N ASN A 53 4.81 -10.37 8.27
CA ASN A 53 4.27 -11.63 8.78
C ASN A 53 3.85 -11.45 10.26
N PRO A 54 2.62 -11.76 10.62
CA PRO A 54 2.17 -11.73 12.01
C PRO A 54 2.87 -12.79 12.87
N GLN A 55 3.37 -13.85 12.26
CA GLN A 55 4.03 -14.93 12.95
C GLN A 55 5.55 -14.76 12.90
N ILE A 56 6.17 -14.87 14.06
CA ILE A 56 7.62 -14.93 14.20
C ILE A 56 7.96 -16.25 14.84
N ALA A 57 8.84 -17.00 14.20
CA ALA A 57 9.38 -18.26 14.72
C ALA A 57 10.88 -18.14 14.92
N ALA A 58 11.35 -18.49 16.10
CA ALA A 58 12.78 -18.55 16.40
C ALA A 58 13.15 -19.91 16.99
N THR A 59 14.29 -20.45 16.58
CA THR A 59 14.74 -21.78 16.95
C THR A 59 16.09 -21.76 17.66
N ALA A 60 16.32 -22.74 18.53
CA ALA A 60 17.64 -23.08 19.08
C ALA A 60 17.86 -24.58 18.99
N PRO A 61 19.04 -25.01 18.54
CA PRO A 61 19.42 -26.42 18.63
C PRO A 61 19.77 -26.77 20.08
N VAL A 62 19.41 -27.96 20.51
CA VAL A 62 19.82 -28.53 21.80
C VAL A 62 21.18 -29.25 21.65
N ARG A 63 22.10 -28.96 22.55
CA ARG A 63 23.49 -29.41 22.41
C ARG A 63 23.92 -30.31 23.57
N ASN A 64 23.74 -31.60 23.39
CA ASN A 64 24.20 -32.61 24.33
C ASN A 64 23.79 -32.36 25.81
N THR A 65 22.54 -31.92 25.99
CA THR A 65 21.95 -31.70 27.30
C THR A 65 20.64 -32.46 27.44
N GLN A 66 20.24 -32.72 28.68
CA GLN A 66 18.92 -33.25 29.00
C GLN A 66 17.92 -32.13 29.26
N TYR A 67 18.37 -31.06 29.92
CA TYR A 67 17.49 -29.98 30.38
C TYR A 67 17.75 -28.69 29.63
N LEU A 68 16.68 -28.02 29.32
CA LEU A 68 16.72 -26.69 28.66
C LEU A 68 15.76 -25.76 29.40
N LEU A 69 16.27 -24.64 29.88
CA LEU A 69 15.52 -23.64 30.63
C LEU A 69 15.32 -22.39 29.75
N VAL A 70 14.10 -22.02 29.55
CA VAL A 70 13.75 -20.69 28.95
C VAL A 70 13.66 -19.70 30.10
N ASP A 71 14.52 -18.68 30.08
CA ASP A 71 14.63 -17.67 31.13
C ASP A 71 13.37 -16.81 31.23
N GLN A 72 13.24 -16.17 32.40
CA GLN A 72 12.19 -15.18 32.63
C GLN A 72 12.16 -14.13 31.53
N GLY A 73 10.95 -13.78 31.08
CA GLY A 73 10.73 -12.73 30.09
C GLY A 73 11.04 -13.14 28.66
N VAL A 74 11.70 -14.27 28.41
CA VAL A 74 12.02 -14.73 27.04
C VAL A 74 10.74 -15.10 26.30
N ALA A 75 9.80 -15.75 26.95
CA ALA A 75 8.54 -16.18 26.34
C ALA A 75 7.71 -14.98 25.81
N ASN A 76 7.80 -13.82 26.44
CA ASN A 76 7.02 -12.63 26.06
C ASN A 76 7.86 -11.53 25.37
N LEU A 77 9.03 -11.85 24.84
CA LEU A 77 9.91 -10.89 24.17
C LEU A 77 9.27 -10.23 22.95
N VAL A 78 8.45 -10.97 22.21
CA VAL A 78 7.85 -10.51 20.96
C VAL A 78 6.36 -10.23 21.13
N ASP A 79 5.63 -11.16 21.76
CA ASP A 79 4.20 -11.06 22.06
C ASP A 79 3.90 -11.90 23.31
N LYS A 80 2.81 -11.61 23.99
CA LYS A 80 2.36 -12.34 25.16
C LYS A 80 1.82 -13.73 24.84
N ASN A 81 1.40 -13.93 23.59
CA ASN A 81 0.92 -15.22 23.10
C ASN A 81 2.05 -15.91 22.34
N VAL A 82 2.52 -17.01 22.90
CA VAL A 82 3.62 -17.81 22.37
C VAL A 82 3.31 -19.28 22.49
N ARG A 83 3.55 -20.02 21.42
CA ARG A 83 3.64 -21.47 21.43
C ARG A 83 5.11 -21.85 21.49
N ILE A 84 5.47 -22.61 22.50
CA ILE A 84 6.83 -23.14 22.68
C ILE A 84 6.77 -24.63 22.41
N GLU A 85 7.70 -25.11 21.62
CA GLU A 85 7.75 -26.48 21.16
C GLU A 85 9.17 -27.02 21.34
N ALA A 86 9.32 -28.14 22.08
CA ALA A 86 10.57 -28.87 22.21
C ALA A 86 10.43 -30.20 21.46
N ALA A 87 11.41 -30.55 20.65
CA ALA A 87 11.39 -31.77 19.87
C ALA A 87 12.76 -32.42 19.88
N SER A 88 12.80 -33.77 19.93
CA SER A 88 14.01 -34.58 19.75
C SER A 88 13.61 -35.90 19.10
N PRO A 89 14.02 -36.15 17.85
CA PRO A 89 13.77 -37.41 17.18
C PRO A 89 14.28 -38.65 17.90
N SER A 90 15.33 -38.51 18.74
CA SER A 90 15.88 -39.63 19.53
C SER A 90 15.10 -39.94 20.81
N ALA A 91 14.28 -39.00 21.29
CA ALA A 91 13.48 -39.16 22.51
C ALA A 91 12.08 -39.75 22.19
N THR A 92 12.02 -40.96 21.67
CA THR A 92 10.80 -41.61 21.16
C THR A 92 9.99 -42.39 22.18
N ALA A 93 10.48 -42.55 23.42
CA ALA A 93 9.74 -43.20 24.49
C ALA A 93 8.46 -42.41 24.83
N ASN A 94 7.44 -43.09 25.39
CA ASN A 94 6.31 -42.41 26.01
C ASN A 94 6.84 -41.44 27.06
N ASP A 95 6.39 -40.19 27.00
CA ASP A 95 6.90 -39.10 27.82
C ASP A 95 8.40 -38.77 27.57
N GLY A 96 8.91 -39.04 26.35
CA GLY A 96 10.32 -38.83 26.01
C GLY A 96 10.75 -37.36 25.99
N VAL A 97 9.84 -36.44 25.72
CA VAL A 97 10.06 -34.99 25.85
C VAL A 97 8.96 -34.43 26.71
N CYS A 98 9.31 -33.74 27.77
CA CYS A 98 8.39 -33.03 28.65
C CYS A 98 8.71 -31.54 28.70
N MET A 99 7.68 -30.71 28.81
CA MET A 99 7.79 -29.25 29.01
C MET A 99 6.91 -28.83 30.17
N ALA A 100 7.45 -28.00 31.06
CA ALA A 100 6.70 -27.45 32.18
C ALA A 100 6.83 -25.93 32.30
N LEU A 101 5.71 -25.28 32.61
CA LEU A 101 5.70 -23.90 33.04
C LEU A 101 5.80 -23.86 34.57
N THR A 102 6.74 -23.09 35.08
CA THR A 102 7.01 -23.07 36.52
C THR A 102 7.58 -21.73 36.98
N SER A 103 7.79 -21.61 38.33
CA SER A 103 8.50 -20.47 38.88
C SER A 103 10.03 -20.66 38.74
N PRO A 104 10.83 -19.59 38.69
CA PRO A 104 12.28 -19.69 38.66
C PRO A 104 12.86 -20.45 39.84
N LYS A 105 12.22 -20.37 41.01
CA LYS A 105 12.64 -21.05 42.22
C LYS A 105 12.47 -22.57 42.09
N ASP A 106 11.33 -23.00 41.58
CA ASP A 106 11.02 -24.42 41.42
C ASP A 106 11.88 -25.04 40.32
N ALA A 107 12.09 -24.30 39.19
CA ALA A 107 13.02 -24.72 38.15
C ALA A 107 14.46 -24.88 38.70
N ALA A 108 14.93 -23.92 39.50
CA ALA A 108 16.24 -24.00 40.11
C ALA A 108 16.36 -25.18 41.10
N GLY A 109 15.30 -25.49 41.85
CA GLY A 109 15.20 -26.64 42.73
C GLY A 109 15.28 -27.95 41.94
N TRP A 110 14.58 -28.07 40.83
CA TRP A 110 14.64 -29.27 39.97
C TRP A 110 16.00 -29.46 39.31
N LEU A 111 16.61 -28.35 38.83
CA LEU A 111 17.90 -28.36 38.13
C LEU A 111 19.10 -28.44 39.06
N ALA A 112 18.91 -28.44 40.39
CA ALA A 112 20.02 -28.50 41.34
C ALA A 112 20.91 -29.71 41.11
N GLY A 113 22.21 -29.46 40.88
CA GLY A 113 23.20 -30.50 40.60
C GLY A 113 23.17 -31.07 39.18
N GLN A 114 22.34 -30.56 38.32
CA GLN A 114 22.25 -30.99 36.90
C GLN A 114 22.81 -29.91 35.95
N PRO A 115 23.57 -30.29 34.91
CA PRO A 115 23.91 -29.36 33.82
C PRO A 115 22.69 -29.10 32.93
N TYR A 116 22.52 -27.87 32.48
CA TYR A 116 21.44 -27.48 31.60
C TYR A 116 21.85 -26.35 30.66
N GLU A 117 21.14 -26.21 29.56
CA GLU A 117 21.22 -25.05 28.67
C GLU A 117 20.14 -24.03 29.03
N ARG A 118 20.44 -22.76 28.82
CA ARG A 118 19.51 -21.64 29.05
C ARG A 118 19.25 -20.93 27.76
N ILE A 119 17.99 -20.66 27.46
CA ILE A 119 17.56 -19.72 26.41
C ILE A 119 17.41 -18.35 27.07
N THR A 120 18.30 -17.44 26.71
CA THR A 120 18.44 -16.11 27.35
C THR A 120 17.79 -14.99 26.55
N GLY A 121 17.32 -15.25 25.32
CA GLY A 121 16.69 -14.25 24.48
C GLY A 121 16.72 -14.62 22.99
N LEU A 122 16.73 -13.59 22.15
CA LEU A 122 16.85 -13.68 20.70
C LEU A 122 18.21 -13.12 20.26
N SER A 123 18.96 -13.86 19.44
CA SER A 123 20.14 -13.33 18.74
C SER A 123 19.74 -12.64 17.44
N ASN A 124 18.68 -13.09 16.80
CA ASN A 124 18.01 -12.48 15.67
C ASN A 124 16.54 -12.96 15.58
N TRP A 125 15.78 -12.48 14.60
CA TRP A 125 14.36 -12.79 14.47
C TRP A 125 14.01 -14.26 14.21
N SER A 126 14.99 -15.10 13.94
CA SER A 126 14.82 -16.54 13.66
C SER A 126 15.65 -17.45 14.55
N THR A 127 16.50 -16.89 15.42
CA THR A 127 17.43 -17.68 16.24
C THR A 127 17.41 -17.22 17.67
N LEU A 128 17.22 -18.16 18.58
CA LEU A 128 17.28 -17.94 20.03
C LEU A 128 18.74 -17.85 20.49
N SER A 129 19.01 -17.03 21.51
CA SER A 129 20.28 -16.98 22.21
C SER A 129 20.28 -18.02 23.31
N TYR A 130 21.35 -18.72 23.45
CA TYR A 130 21.52 -19.72 24.49
C TYR A 130 22.86 -19.55 25.26
N ALA A 131 22.88 -20.04 26.48
CA ALA A 131 24.05 -20.11 27.30
C ALA A 131 24.09 -21.47 28.03
N GLU A 132 25.26 -22.11 28.06
CA GLU A 132 25.46 -23.32 28.83
C GLU A 132 25.60 -22.98 30.30
N GLN A 133 24.97 -23.78 31.14
CA GLN A 133 25.08 -23.69 32.60
C GLN A 133 25.57 -25.05 33.14
N GLY A 134 26.73 -25.05 33.75
CA GLY A 134 27.22 -26.21 34.45
C GLY A 134 26.32 -26.58 35.63
N ALA A 135 26.54 -27.79 36.16
CA ALA A 135 25.86 -28.23 37.36
C ALA A 135 26.14 -27.27 38.54
N GLN A 136 25.06 -26.77 39.17
CA GLN A 136 25.15 -25.87 40.32
C GLN A 136 24.46 -26.50 41.54
N GLY A 137 25.11 -26.43 42.68
CA GLY A 137 24.59 -26.98 43.93
C GLY A 137 24.79 -28.49 44.06
N GLU A 138 24.35 -29.03 45.17
CA GLU A 138 24.34 -30.48 45.38
C GLU A 138 23.18 -31.12 44.64
N ALA A 139 23.44 -32.27 44.01
CA ALA A 139 22.39 -33.01 43.31
C ALA A 139 21.25 -33.34 44.30
N ASN A 140 20.07 -32.97 43.91
CA ASN A 140 18.87 -33.19 44.72
C ASN A 140 18.46 -34.67 44.56
N THR A 141 19.03 -35.55 45.40
CA THR A 141 18.72 -36.98 45.38
C THR A 141 17.29 -37.30 45.83
N SER A 142 16.62 -36.33 46.45
CA SER A 142 15.22 -36.46 46.91
C SER A 142 14.17 -36.42 45.77
N GLY A 143 14.55 -35.96 44.58
CA GLY A 143 13.66 -35.88 43.41
C GLY A 143 13.80 -37.06 42.45
N ALA A 144 14.75 -37.97 42.68
CA ALA A 144 15.00 -39.11 41.78
C ALA A 144 13.85 -40.14 41.70
N ASP A 145 12.91 -40.08 42.63
CA ASP A 145 11.78 -40.99 42.69
C ASP A 145 10.49 -40.43 42.04
N VAL A 146 10.50 -39.18 41.66
CA VAL A 146 9.32 -38.53 41.03
C VAL A 146 9.59 -38.26 39.55
N ALA A 147 8.73 -38.81 38.68
CA ALA A 147 8.81 -38.51 37.26
C ALA A 147 8.53 -37.05 37.01
N PHE A 148 9.18 -36.45 36.00
CA PHE A 148 9.02 -35.03 35.66
C PHE A 148 7.57 -34.61 35.56
N LYS A 149 6.72 -35.38 34.84
CA LYS A 149 5.31 -35.10 34.61
C LYS A 149 4.47 -35.13 35.89
N ASP A 150 4.86 -35.89 36.90
CA ASP A 150 4.10 -36.15 38.13
C ASP A 150 4.46 -35.17 39.26
N SER A 151 5.38 -34.27 39.02
CA SER A 151 5.80 -33.26 39.98
C SER A 151 4.74 -32.19 40.20
N ASN A 152 4.49 -31.82 41.45
CA ASN A 152 3.56 -30.76 41.83
C ASN A 152 4.17 -29.35 41.77
N MET A 153 5.40 -29.20 41.29
CA MET A 153 6.08 -27.92 41.14
C MET A 153 5.67 -27.18 39.85
N TRP A 154 5.00 -27.89 38.95
CA TRP A 154 4.61 -27.33 37.65
C TRP A 154 3.23 -26.66 37.71
N LYS A 155 3.11 -25.47 37.11
CA LYS A 155 1.84 -24.82 36.87
C LYS A 155 1.09 -25.48 35.72
N GLU A 156 1.82 -25.86 34.70
CA GLU A 156 1.35 -26.57 33.52
C GLU A 156 2.46 -27.50 33.07
N VAL A 157 2.12 -28.71 32.65
CA VAL A 157 3.06 -29.68 32.11
C VAL A 157 2.45 -30.43 30.92
N ASN A 158 3.25 -30.64 29.90
CA ASN A 158 2.88 -31.45 28.75
C ASN A 158 4.04 -32.33 28.33
N CYS A 159 3.77 -33.61 28.08
CA CYS A 159 4.75 -34.59 27.67
C CYS A 159 4.28 -35.32 26.40
N GLY A 160 5.23 -35.77 25.59
CA GLY A 160 4.95 -36.56 24.40
C GLY A 160 6.15 -37.32 23.85
N ALA A 161 5.89 -38.28 23.02
CA ALA A 161 6.91 -39.08 22.35
C ALA A 161 7.63 -38.21 21.30
N GLY A 162 8.90 -37.87 21.57
CA GLY A 162 9.73 -37.08 20.65
C GLY A 162 9.38 -35.61 20.52
N LYS A 163 8.26 -35.16 21.10
CA LYS A 163 7.80 -33.77 20.97
C LYS A 163 6.82 -33.38 22.07
N ALA A 164 7.02 -32.18 22.65
CA ALA A 164 6.08 -31.55 23.57
C ALA A 164 5.87 -30.08 23.19
N SER A 165 4.73 -29.52 23.54
CA SER A 165 4.44 -28.11 23.30
C SER A 165 3.64 -27.48 24.43
N LEU A 166 3.87 -26.20 24.70
CA LEU A 166 3.08 -25.37 25.60
C LEU A 166 2.54 -24.15 24.86
N ASP A 167 1.25 -23.89 25.00
CA ASP A 167 0.59 -22.72 24.44
C ASP A 167 0.35 -21.69 25.54
N LEU A 168 1.26 -20.73 25.68
CA LEU A 168 1.18 -19.68 26.68
C LEU A 168 0.35 -18.51 26.16
N LYS A 169 -0.76 -18.23 26.83
CA LYS A 169 -1.62 -17.06 26.59
C LYS A 169 -1.37 -16.04 27.70
N ASP A 170 -1.21 -14.79 27.34
CA ASP A 170 -0.88 -13.72 28.31
C ASP A 170 0.34 -14.07 29.18
N ALA A 171 1.40 -14.62 28.58
CA ALA A 171 2.60 -15.05 29.31
C ALA A 171 3.08 -13.94 30.26
N ALA A 172 2.98 -14.20 31.55
CA ALA A 172 3.56 -13.33 32.55
C ALA A 172 5.08 -13.46 32.46
N GLY A 173 5.81 -12.36 32.32
CA GLY A 173 7.27 -12.38 32.23
C GLY A 173 7.98 -12.88 33.50
N THR A 174 7.25 -13.40 34.47
CA THR A 174 7.74 -13.90 35.76
C THR A 174 8.01 -15.39 35.79
N ASP A 175 7.45 -16.14 34.88
CA ASP A 175 7.57 -17.59 34.83
C ASP A 175 8.67 -18.02 33.86
N VAL A 176 9.12 -19.24 34.02
CA VAL A 176 10.12 -19.91 33.20
C VAL A 176 9.53 -21.18 32.61
N VAL A 177 10.05 -21.60 31.47
CA VAL A 177 9.70 -22.88 30.87
C VAL A 177 10.89 -23.80 30.94
N LEU A 178 10.68 -24.99 31.51
CA LEU A 178 11.69 -26.03 31.61
C LEU A 178 11.33 -27.18 30.66
N ALA A 179 12.24 -27.56 29.79
CA ALA A 179 12.13 -28.75 28.96
C ALA A 179 13.06 -29.85 29.48
N ASP A 180 12.55 -31.07 29.57
CA ASP A 180 13.29 -32.30 29.88
C ASP A 180 13.16 -33.26 28.69
N PHE A 181 14.26 -33.64 28.11
CA PHE A 181 14.34 -34.61 27.02
C PHE A 181 14.45 -36.05 27.49
N GLY A 182 14.33 -36.31 28.81
CA GLY A 182 14.47 -37.64 29.42
C GLY A 182 15.88 -38.20 29.43
N GLN A 183 16.70 -37.75 28.52
CA GLN A 183 18.12 -38.12 28.37
C GLN A 183 18.90 -36.97 27.71
N LYS A 184 20.22 -37.08 27.72
CA LYS A 184 21.05 -36.15 26.94
C LYS A 184 20.81 -36.35 25.43
N VAL A 185 20.37 -35.33 24.74
CA VAL A 185 20.13 -35.34 23.30
C VAL A 185 20.99 -34.30 22.59
N SER A 186 21.39 -34.60 21.36
CA SER A 186 22.14 -33.69 20.49
C SER A 186 21.38 -33.34 19.20
N ASP A 187 20.25 -34.00 18.97
CA ASP A 187 19.37 -33.83 17.82
C ASP A 187 18.07 -33.06 18.17
N GLY A 188 18.03 -32.49 19.37
CA GLY A 188 16.91 -31.73 19.86
C GLY A 188 16.88 -30.32 19.32
N SER A 189 15.66 -29.74 19.33
CA SER A 189 15.42 -28.35 19.03
C SER A 189 14.37 -27.77 19.96
N LEU A 190 14.51 -26.49 20.27
CA LEU A 190 13.43 -25.66 20.83
C LEU A 190 13.01 -24.67 19.82
N GLU A 191 11.71 -24.54 19.62
CA GLU A 191 11.10 -23.58 18.70
C GLU A 191 10.07 -22.74 19.43
N MET A 192 10.09 -21.44 19.22
CA MET A 192 9.15 -20.50 19.81
C MET A 192 8.42 -19.77 18.69
N HIS A 193 7.09 -19.85 18.71
CA HIS A 193 6.19 -19.22 17.74
C HIS A 193 5.36 -18.15 18.42
N TRP A 194 5.65 -16.88 18.11
CA TRP A 194 4.83 -15.75 18.56
C TRP A 194 3.86 -15.32 17.49
N THR A 195 2.62 -15.03 17.90
CA THR A 195 1.63 -14.40 17.04
C THR A 195 1.44 -12.96 17.47
N ARG A 196 2.00 -12.04 16.71
CA ARG A 196 1.90 -10.60 17.00
C ARG A 196 0.49 -10.09 16.74
N HIS A 197 -0.10 -9.43 17.73
CA HIS A 197 -1.40 -8.78 17.62
C HIS A 197 -1.29 -7.35 17.10
N ASP A 198 -0.22 -6.65 17.47
CA ASP A 198 0.03 -5.27 17.07
C ASP A 198 1.02 -5.21 15.90
N ILE A 199 0.47 -5.32 14.69
CA ILE A 199 1.27 -5.12 13.48
C ILE A 199 1.08 -3.68 13.03
N PRO A 200 2.16 -2.87 12.90
CA PRO A 200 2.05 -1.51 12.44
C PRO A 200 1.53 -1.47 11.00
N ASN A 201 0.45 -0.72 10.81
CA ASN A 201 -0.16 -0.57 9.49
C ASN A 201 0.53 0.54 8.69
N PHE A 202 1.52 0.17 7.89
CA PHE A 202 2.27 1.09 7.04
C PHE A 202 1.49 1.60 5.82
N SER A 203 0.27 1.09 5.55
CA SER A 203 -0.55 1.57 4.44
C SER A 203 -1.25 2.90 4.74
N ILE A 204 -1.53 3.19 6.02
CA ILE A 204 -2.26 4.39 6.46
C ILE A 204 -1.61 5.69 5.94
N PRO A 205 -0.30 5.96 6.13
CA PRO A 205 0.32 7.18 5.64
C PRO A 205 0.26 7.32 4.12
N TRP A 206 0.29 6.22 3.37
CA TRP A 206 0.15 6.23 1.92
C TRP A 206 -1.26 6.62 1.47
N TYR A 207 -2.31 6.16 2.16
CA TYR A 207 -3.68 6.57 1.88
C TYR A 207 -3.91 8.05 2.20
N PHE A 208 -3.35 8.55 3.30
CA PHE A 208 -3.42 9.98 3.62
C PHE A 208 -2.70 10.83 2.58
N ALA A 209 -1.50 10.45 2.17
CA ALA A 209 -0.75 11.14 1.12
C ALA A 209 -1.50 11.11 -0.22
N GLY A 210 -2.03 9.95 -0.60
CA GLY A 210 -2.84 9.78 -1.82
C GLY A 210 -4.11 10.62 -1.79
N GLY A 211 -4.84 10.62 -0.67
CA GLY A 211 -6.03 11.43 -0.47
C GLY A 211 -5.74 12.94 -0.56
N LEU A 212 -4.67 13.40 0.08
CA LEU A 212 -4.24 14.79 -0.01
C LEU A 212 -3.90 15.20 -1.46
N CYS A 213 -3.14 14.37 -2.17
CA CYS A 213 -2.81 14.61 -3.58
C CYS A 213 -4.06 14.64 -4.46
N ALA A 214 -5.05 13.76 -4.21
CA ALA A 214 -6.31 13.74 -4.92
C ALA A 214 -7.11 15.02 -4.70
N VAL A 215 -7.22 15.50 -3.45
CA VAL A 215 -7.88 16.77 -3.12
C VAL A 215 -7.18 17.93 -3.83
N LEU A 216 -5.86 17.99 -3.80
CA LEU A 216 -5.09 19.02 -4.50
C LEU A 216 -5.33 18.98 -6.02
N ALA A 217 -5.37 17.78 -6.61
CA ALA A 217 -5.66 17.61 -8.03
C ALA A 217 -7.08 18.14 -8.38
N VAL A 218 -8.08 17.84 -7.56
CA VAL A 218 -9.46 18.33 -7.74
C VAL A 218 -9.54 19.85 -7.60
N LEU A 219 -8.87 20.42 -6.60
CA LEU A 219 -8.82 21.87 -6.41
C LEU A 219 -8.14 22.57 -7.60
N CYS A 220 -7.03 22.03 -8.09
CA CYS A 220 -6.38 22.56 -9.30
C CYS A 220 -7.28 22.43 -10.53
N ALA A 221 -8.00 21.33 -10.70
CA ALA A 221 -8.94 21.11 -11.78
C ALA A 221 -10.15 22.05 -11.70
N SER A 222 -10.70 22.31 -10.51
CA SER A 222 -11.85 23.20 -10.33
C SER A 222 -11.52 24.66 -10.65
N VAL A 223 -10.35 25.14 -10.23
CA VAL A 223 -9.84 26.48 -10.61
C VAL A 223 -9.68 26.58 -12.12
N PHE A 224 -9.20 25.51 -12.77
CA PHE A 224 -9.10 25.45 -14.22
C PHE A 224 -10.48 25.51 -14.93
N ALA A 225 -11.47 24.78 -14.43
CA ALA A 225 -12.82 24.77 -14.99
C ALA A 225 -13.49 26.16 -14.93
N MET A 226 -13.30 26.87 -13.81
CA MET A 226 -13.82 28.25 -13.66
C MET A 226 -13.18 29.23 -14.64
N ASP A 227 -11.85 29.14 -14.84
CA ASP A 227 -11.15 30.03 -15.80
C ASP A 227 -11.55 29.74 -17.25
N MET A 228 -11.77 28.47 -17.60
CA MET A 228 -12.26 28.09 -18.94
C MET A 228 -13.68 28.55 -19.19
N SER A 229 -14.56 28.47 -18.21
CA SER A 229 -15.96 28.96 -18.36
C SER A 229 -16.02 30.49 -18.53
N ALA A 230 -15.20 31.24 -17.80
CA ALA A 230 -15.07 32.67 -17.92
C ALA A 230 -14.54 33.09 -19.32
N ARG A 231 -13.60 32.33 -19.87
CA ARG A 231 -13.06 32.56 -21.23
C ARG A 231 -14.09 32.24 -22.31
N ARG A 232 -14.83 31.14 -22.17
CA ARG A 232 -15.90 30.78 -23.13
C ARG A 232 -17.00 31.88 -23.20
N LYS A 233 -17.43 32.41 -22.04
CA LYS A 233 -18.38 33.50 -21.98
C LYS A 233 -17.88 34.77 -22.73
N LYS A 234 -16.60 35.14 -22.49
CA LYS A 234 -16.03 36.30 -23.20
C LYS A 234 -15.94 36.10 -24.72
N VAL A 235 -15.54 34.89 -25.17
CA VAL A 235 -15.48 34.58 -26.61
C VAL A 235 -16.86 34.58 -27.24
N SER A 236 -17.91 34.09 -26.52
CA SER A 236 -19.29 34.17 -27.05
C SER A 236 -19.80 35.61 -27.13
N GLU A 237 -19.54 36.43 -26.11
CA GLU A 237 -19.90 37.85 -26.10
C GLU A 237 -19.20 38.65 -27.21
N ASP A 238 -17.90 38.41 -27.43
CA ASP A 238 -17.14 39.03 -28.49
C ASP A 238 -17.63 38.58 -29.88
N ALA A 239 -18.03 37.32 -30.03
CA ALA A 239 -18.58 36.78 -31.26
C ALA A 239 -19.99 37.36 -31.55
N GLU A 240 -20.80 37.56 -30.52
CA GLU A 240 -22.12 38.20 -30.67
C GLU A 240 -21.98 39.68 -31.04
N ARG A 241 -21.07 40.43 -30.41
CA ARG A 241 -20.76 41.83 -30.78
C ARG A 241 -20.31 41.93 -32.23
N ALA A 242 -19.38 41.07 -32.64
CA ALA A 242 -18.90 41.05 -34.02
C ALA A 242 -20.01 40.70 -35.04
N ARG A 243 -21.01 39.91 -34.65
CA ARG A 243 -22.18 39.62 -35.48
C ARG A 243 -23.13 40.85 -35.57
N GLN A 244 -23.32 41.55 -34.46
CA GLN A 244 -24.13 42.77 -34.43
C GLN A 244 -23.49 43.86 -35.28
N GLU A 245 -22.19 44.10 -35.15
CA GLU A 245 -21.46 45.08 -35.97
C GLU A 245 -21.54 44.77 -37.48
N ARG A 246 -21.44 43.50 -37.84
CA ARG A 246 -21.63 43.08 -39.27
C ARG A 246 -23.06 43.24 -39.76
N GLN A 247 -24.05 43.09 -38.88
CA GLN A 247 -25.46 43.34 -39.26
C GLN A 247 -25.77 44.82 -39.41
N GLU A 248 -25.16 45.68 -38.57
CA GLU A 248 -25.26 47.14 -38.69
C GLU A 248 -24.57 47.64 -39.96
N GLN A 249 -23.37 47.16 -40.24
CA GLN A 249 -22.67 47.51 -41.50
C GLN A 249 -23.46 47.06 -42.75
N ARG A 250 -24.14 45.91 -42.68
CA ARG A 250 -25.03 45.49 -43.78
C ARG A 250 -26.27 46.33 -43.94
N LYS A 251 -26.72 47.02 -42.88
CA LYS A 251 -27.89 47.97 -42.98
C LYS A 251 -27.49 49.33 -43.56
N ASP A 252 -26.23 49.71 -43.34
CA ASP A 252 -25.67 50.99 -43.82
C ASP A 252 -25.07 50.89 -45.23
N GLU A 253 -24.88 49.66 -45.76
CA GLU A 253 -24.53 49.52 -47.17
C GLU A 253 -25.70 50.02 -48.06
N PRO A 254 -25.55 51.13 -48.81
CA PRO A 254 -26.55 51.57 -49.72
C PRO A 254 -26.81 50.46 -50.75
N LYS A 255 -28.06 50.17 -51.00
CA LYS A 255 -28.52 49.15 -51.95
C LYS A 255 -27.97 49.43 -53.37
N ILE A 256 -26.69 49.07 -53.57
CA ILE A 256 -26.04 49.13 -54.89
C ILE A 256 -26.70 48.17 -55.88
N GLY A 257 -27.53 47.24 -55.44
CA GLY A 257 -28.30 46.34 -56.27
C GLY A 257 -29.42 47.01 -57.04
N GLU A 258 -29.97 48.14 -56.54
CA GLU A 258 -31.02 48.89 -57.22
C GLU A 258 -30.50 49.82 -58.34
N ALA A 259 -29.26 50.32 -58.19
CA ALA A 259 -28.61 51.13 -59.23
C ALA A 259 -28.14 50.30 -60.46
N LEU A 260 -27.78 48.99 -60.23
CA LEU A 260 -27.39 48.10 -61.32
C LEU A 260 -28.60 47.46 -62.06
N ALA A 261 -29.75 47.36 -61.45
CA ALA A 261 -30.95 46.81 -62.11
C ALA A 261 -31.50 47.75 -63.15
N GLY A 262 -31.29 49.06 -62.98
CA GLY A 262 -31.73 50.07 -63.97
C GLY A 262 -30.89 50.14 -65.26
N SER A 263 -29.63 49.78 -65.22
CA SER A 263 -28.73 49.84 -66.36
C SER A 263 -28.69 48.55 -67.22
N LEU A 264 -29.18 47.43 -66.69
CA LEU A 264 -29.24 46.14 -67.42
C LEU A 264 -30.57 45.93 -68.17
N ALA A 265 -31.61 46.79 -67.96
CA ALA A 265 -32.86 46.72 -68.68
C ALA A 265 -32.76 47.29 -70.11
N ALA A 266 -31.69 48.00 -70.48
CA ALA A 266 -31.48 48.63 -71.76
C ALA A 266 -30.78 47.84 -72.85
N LEU A 267 -30.27 46.60 -72.53
CA LEU A 267 -29.51 45.77 -73.50
C LEU A 267 -30.14 44.38 -73.61
N LYS A 268 -31.19 44.27 -74.44
CA LYS A 268 -31.66 43.03 -75.05
C LYS A 268 -31.18 42.99 -76.50
N PRO A 269 -30.43 41.93 -76.91
CA PRO A 269 -31.01 41.16 -78.03
C PRO A 269 -30.76 39.63 -77.92
N ARG A 270 -31.83 38.94 -78.21
CA ARG A 270 -32.03 37.93 -79.19
C ARG A 270 -31.18 36.64 -79.17
N SER A 271 -31.91 35.62 -78.70
CA SER A 271 -32.10 34.30 -79.33
C SER A 271 -30.94 33.37 -79.62
N LYS A 272 -31.29 32.12 -79.26
CA LYS A 272 -30.92 30.80 -79.83
C LYS A 272 -29.77 30.02 -79.19
N GLY A 273 -30.17 28.82 -78.80
CA GLY A 273 -29.34 27.69 -78.94
C GLY A 273 -29.46 26.65 -77.83
N LYS A 274 -30.24 25.62 -78.09
CA LYS A 274 -30.29 24.35 -77.41
C LYS A 274 -28.87 23.70 -77.24
N SER A 275 -28.59 23.09 -76.15
CA SER A 275 -28.08 21.71 -76.19
C SER A 275 -28.09 21.07 -74.79
N LYS A 276 -28.68 19.88 -74.75
CA LYS A 276 -28.66 18.86 -73.67
C LYS A 276 -27.32 18.24 -73.52
N THR A 277 -27.00 17.80 -72.30
CA THR A 277 -26.45 16.44 -71.89
C THR A 277 -26.09 16.53 -70.43
N LYS A 278 -26.79 15.85 -69.56
CA LYS A 278 -26.79 14.44 -69.16
C LYS A 278 -25.43 13.92 -68.65
N GLY A 279 -25.46 13.44 -67.42
CA GLY A 279 -24.50 12.53 -66.76
C GLY A 279 -24.18 13.02 -65.36
N GLY A 280 -24.65 12.57 -64.32
CA GLY A 280 -24.95 11.26 -63.72
C GLY A 280 -23.77 10.75 -62.91
N PRO A 281 -24.10 10.03 -61.82
CA PRO A 281 -23.29 10.04 -60.58
C PRO A 281 -22.48 8.73 -60.42
N ARG A 282 -21.66 8.62 -59.36
CA ARG A 282 -21.29 7.33 -58.70
C ARG A 282 -20.11 7.56 -57.77
N HIS A 283 -20.34 7.23 -56.44
CA HIS A 283 -20.02 5.95 -55.78
C HIS A 283 -18.55 5.61 -55.55
N GLY A 284 -18.27 5.21 -54.31
CA GLY A 284 -17.22 4.35 -53.85
C GLY A 284 -16.76 4.73 -52.44
N ARG A 285 -17.24 4.29 -51.30
CA ARG A 285 -17.24 2.95 -50.64
C ARG A 285 -15.98 2.12 -50.84
N HIS A 286 -15.22 1.94 -49.74
CA HIS A 286 -14.54 0.75 -49.27
C HIS A 286 -13.99 1.06 -47.85
N ALA A 287 -14.29 0.47 -46.76
CA ALA A 287 -14.49 -0.95 -46.32
C ALA A 287 -13.28 -1.87 -46.61
N GLY A 288 -12.74 -2.35 -45.55
CA GLY A 288 -11.80 -3.47 -45.42
C GLY A 288 -11.04 -3.29 -44.10
N LYS A 289 -11.34 -3.93 -42.99
CA LYS A 289 -11.33 -5.35 -42.64
C LYS A 289 -9.92 -5.95 -42.53
N GLN A 290 -9.67 -6.41 -41.28
CA GLN A 290 -8.98 -7.66 -40.87
C GLN A 290 -7.45 -7.64 -40.92
N GLU A 291 -6.70 -8.25 -40.09
CA GLU A 291 -6.73 -9.45 -39.19
C GLU A 291 -5.44 -9.35 -38.37
N GLU A 292 -5.39 -9.65 -37.11
CA GLU A 292 -5.13 -10.94 -36.44
C GLU A 292 -3.62 -11.31 -36.28
N GLU A 293 -3.33 -11.84 -35.10
CA GLU A 293 -2.19 -12.70 -34.66
C GLU A 293 -0.89 -12.00 -34.24
N GLN A 294 -0.48 -12.02 -33.10
CA GLN A 294 -0.04 -13.07 -32.15
C GLN A 294 0.03 -12.52 -30.73
#